data_848034e81c9b90697e1b946201808919
#
_entry.id   848034e81c9b90697e1b946201808919
#
_cell.length_a   1.000
_cell.length_b   1.000
_cell.length_c   1.000
_cell.angle_alpha   90.00
_cell.angle_beta   90.00
_cell.angle_gamma   90.00
#
_symmetry.space_group_name_H-M   'P 1'
#
loop_
_entity.id
_entity.type
_entity.pdbx_description
1 polymer ?
#
loop_
_entity_poly.entity_id
_entity_poly.type
_entity_poly.pdbx_seq_one_letter_code
_entity_poly.pdbx_strand_id
1 'polypeptide(L)'
;GNTQIYCGIFDRGELITQFRYASTGRSSSDEIGVFLRGALRENDVDPLKIKVIGVSSVVPELIYSLRACCQKYFQLEPMIMRPGIKTGLQIAYKDPKEVGSDRIADAMGATKLYPDRNLIVVDFGTATTVCAITKERVFLGGNIMPGVRLAMETLEQRTAKLPSVEIKPMRSAIGKTTIESIQCGLYWSNVGMVRELVTRITEEVFADEEPIVVATGGFAHLFRREVLFDHVVPDLILIGLLEALRLNGYVDGDLCAKELDIV
;
A
#
# COMPACT_ATOMS: atom_id res chain seq x y z
N GLY A 1 -3.01 -6.51 4.43
CA GLY A 1 -2.89 -7.18 3.12
C GLY A 1 -2.99 -8.69 3.26
N ASN A 2 -3.03 -9.41 2.13
CA ASN A 2 -3.16 -10.89 2.13
C ASN A 2 -1.97 -11.62 2.79
N THR A 3 -0.79 -11.01 2.80
CA THR A 3 0.46 -11.64 3.25
C THR A 3 0.94 -11.12 4.59
N GLN A 4 0.67 -9.86 4.89
CA GLN A 4 1.15 -9.18 6.09
C GLN A 4 0.13 -8.17 6.61
N ILE A 5 0.08 -8.01 7.94
CA ILE A 5 -0.51 -6.85 8.59
C ILE A 5 0.60 -5.81 8.70
N TYR A 6 0.37 -4.64 8.15
CA TYR A 6 1.26 -3.50 8.24
C TYR A 6 0.65 -2.47 9.16
N CYS A 7 1.37 -2.07 10.20
CA CYS A 7 0.90 -1.18 11.25
C CYS A 7 1.78 0.06 11.32
N GLY A 8 1.14 1.22 11.51
CA GLY A 8 1.79 2.47 11.84
C GLY A 8 1.17 3.10 13.07
N ILE A 9 1.99 3.71 13.89
CA ILE A 9 1.58 4.46 15.07
C ILE A 9 1.83 5.94 14.81
N PHE A 10 0.79 6.71 14.95
CA PHE A 10 0.85 8.15 14.77
C PHE A 10 0.61 8.87 16.10
N ASP A 11 1.41 9.89 16.37
CA ASP A 11 1.15 10.87 17.43
C ASP A 11 1.10 12.27 16.81
N ARG A 12 -0.03 12.97 17.00
CA ARG A 12 -0.28 14.32 16.44
C ARG A 12 -0.02 14.43 14.92
N GLY A 13 -0.29 13.34 14.20
CA GLY A 13 -0.12 13.27 12.76
C GLY A 13 1.26 12.83 12.28
N GLU A 14 2.24 12.70 13.16
CA GLU A 14 3.57 12.20 12.84
C GLU A 14 3.62 10.68 13.01
N LEU A 15 4.22 9.97 12.04
CA LEU A 15 4.46 8.53 12.13
C LEU A 15 5.62 8.28 13.11
N ILE A 16 5.31 7.73 14.29
CA ILE A 16 6.29 7.48 15.35
C ILE A 16 7.04 6.17 15.13
N THR A 17 6.31 5.12 14.77
CA THR A 17 6.89 3.81 14.52
C THR A 17 6.00 3.00 13.60
N GLN A 18 6.59 2.00 12.96
CA GLN A 18 5.89 1.07 12.08
C GLN A 18 6.46 -0.34 12.25
N PHE A 19 5.60 -1.33 12.06
CA PHE A 19 6.01 -2.72 12.13
C PHE A 19 5.10 -3.61 11.28
N ARG A 20 5.59 -4.80 10.99
CA ARG A 20 4.87 -5.79 10.18
C ARG A 20 4.72 -7.11 10.94
N TYR A 21 3.57 -7.70 10.76
CA TYR A 21 3.26 -9.03 11.25
C TYR A 21 2.90 -9.93 10.06
N ALA A 22 3.55 -11.08 9.95
CA ALA A 22 3.20 -12.05 8.92
C ALA A 22 1.80 -12.60 9.19
N SER A 23 0.89 -12.43 8.24
CA SER A 23 -0.48 -12.94 8.36
C SER A 23 -0.66 -14.12 7.43
N THR A 24 -1.13 -15.24 7.98
CA THR A 24 -1.52 -16.42 7.19
C THR A 24 -2.99 -16.34 6.75
N GLY A 25 -3.67 -15.22 7.00
CA GLY A 25 -5.11 -15.05 6.80
C GLY A 25 -5.96 -15.76 7.87
N ARG A 26 -5.35 -16.55 8.76
CA ARG A 26 -6.01 -17.32 9.84
C ARG A 26 -5.56 -16.93 11.24
N SER A 27 -4.87 -15.80 11.40
CA SER A 27 -4.42 -15.34 12.71
C SER A 27 -5.61 -15.05 13.62
N SER A 28 -5.57 -15.61 14.84
CA SER A 28 -6.59 -15.35 15.86
C SER A 28 -6.48 -13.93 16.42
N SER A 29 -7.56 -13.44 17.02
CA SER A 29 -7.54 -12.14 17.70
C SER A 29 -6.50 -12.08 18.83
N ASP A 30 -6.20 -13.21 19.45
CA ASP A 30 -5.24 -13.30 20.54
C ASP A 30 -3.80 -13.23 20.06
N GLU A 31 -3.46 -13.96 18.98
CA GLU A 31 -2.13 -13.86 18.36
C GLU A 31 -1.83 -12.43 17.91
N ILE A 32 -2.80 -11.79 17.22
CA ILE A 32 -2.66 -10.41 16.78
C ILE A 32 -2.53 -9.46 17.98
N GLY A 33 -3.38 -9.61 19.01
CA GLY A 33 -3.42 -8.72 20.16
C GLY A 33 -2.16 -8.79 21.02
N VAL A 34 -1.67 -10.00 21.29
CA VAL A 34 -0.41 -10.20 22.03
C VAL A 34 0.76 -9.61 21.26
N PHE A 35 0.83 -9.88 19.94
CA PHE A 35 1.86 -9.30 19.09
C PHE A 35 1.82 -7.78 19.06
N LEU A 36 0.65 -7.17 18.81
CA LEU A 36 0.51 -5.72 18.74
C LEU A 36 0.92 -5.03 20.04
N ARG A 37 0.44 -5.56 21.19
CA ARG A 37 0.83 -4.99 22.50
C ARG A 37 2.30 -5.17 22.80
N GLY A 38 2.90 -6.29 22.40
CA GLY A 38 4.34 -6.52 22.51
C GLY A 38 5.13 -5.54 21.65
N ALA A 39 4.78 -5.46 20.36
CA ALA A 39 5.45 -4.55 19.41
C ALA A 39 5.35 -3.07 19.85
N LEU A 40 4.21 -2.64 20.38
CA LEU A 40 4.07 -1.28 20.93
C LEU A 40 5.05 -1.04 22.09
N ARG A 41 5.12 -1.94 23.08
CA ARG A 41 6.01 -1.80 24.23
C ARG A 41 7.48 -1.80 23.83
N GLU A 42 7.88 -2.67 22.91
CA GLU A 42 9.26 -2.72 22.39
C GLU A 42 9.67 -1.45 21.61
N ASN A 43 8.69 -0.64 21.21
CA ASN A 43 8.89 0.65 20.57
C ASN A 43 8.54 1.84 21.49
N ASP A 44 8.58 1.65 22.81
CA ASP A 44 8.32 2.67 23.82
C ASP A 44 6.93 3.31 23.76
N VAL A 45 5.96 2.62 23.15
CA VAL A 45 4.57 3.06 23.07
C VAL A 45 3.72 2.28 24.08
N ASP A 46 3.10 2.99 25.03
CA ASP A 46 2.15 2.38 25.96
C ASP A 46 0.85 2.02 25.23
N PRO A 47 0.48 0.71 25.16
CA PRO A 47 -0.76 0.28 24.50
C PRO A 47 -2.03 0.91 25.07
N LEU A 48 -2.02 1.36 26.33
CA LEU A 48 -3.16 2.02 26.98
C LEU A 48 -3.36 3.48 26.50
N LYS A 49 -2.36 4.06 25.88
CA LYS A 49 -2.43 5.42 25.31
C LYS A 49 -3.04 5.44 23.90
N ILE A 50 -3.22 4.30 23.26
CA ILE A 50 -3.91 4.23 21.97
C ILE A 50 -5.35 4.69 22.16
N LYS A 51 -5.78 5.68 21.37
CA LYS A 51 -7.12 6.28 21.45
C LYS A 51 -8.03 5.86 20.30
N VAL A 52 -7.45 5.61 19.12
CA VAL A 52 -8.18 5.31 17.89
C VAL A 52 -7.41 4.26 17.11
N ILE A 53 -8.14 3.37 16.44
CA ILE A 53 -7.57 2.36 15.55
C ILE A 53 -8.32 2.43 14.23
N GLY A 54 -7.57 2.58 13.13
CA GLY A 54 -8.07 2.44 11.76
C GLY A 54 -7.60 1.12 11.16
N VAL A 55 -8.47 0.45 10.40
CA VAL A 55 -8.17 -0.83 9.76
C VAL A 55 -8.58 -0.76 8.29
N SER A 56 -7.66 -1.09 7.40
CA SER A 56 -7.92 -1.40 5.99
C SER A 56 -7.55 -2.85 5.72
N SER A 57 -8.49 -3.64 5.21
CA SER A 57 -8.23 -5.03 4.84
C SER A 57 -9.20 -5.47 3.74
N VAL A 58 -8.69 -6.31 2.84
CA VAL A 58 -9.46 -6.99 1.79
C VAL A 58 -9.74 -8.46 2.13
N VAL A 59 -9.35 -8.91 3.34
CA VAL A 59 -9.51 -10.29 3.83
C VAL A 59 -10.61 -10.33 4.91
N PRO A 60 -11.81 -10.86 4.62
CA PRO A 60 -12.94 -10.82 5.56
C PRO A 60 -12.67 -11.49 6.92
N GLU A 61 -12.03 -12.66 6.94
CA GLU A 61 -11.69 -13.37 8.17
C GLU A 61 -10.74 -12.56 9.05
N LEU A 62 -9.80 -11.86 8.43
CA LEU A 62 -8.84 -11.01 9.15
C LEU A 62 -9.52 -9.79 9.75
N ILE A 63 -10.52 -9.21 9.07
CA ILE A 63 -11.32 -8.08 9.61
C ILE A 63 -12.00 -8.48 10.92
N TYR A 64 -12.60 -9.67 10.97
CA TYR A 64 -13.22 -10.18 12.19
C TYR A 64 -12.21 -10.31 13.33
N SER A 65 -11.08 -10.97 13.08
CA SER A 65 -10.01 -11.15 14.07
C SER A 65 -9.42 -9.83 14.55
N LEU A 66 -9.20 -8.87 13.63
CA LEU A 66 -8.70 -7.53 13.97
C LEU A 66 -9.68 -6.76 14.84
N ARG A 67 -10.99 -6.78 14.49
CA ARG A 67 -12.02 -6.12 15.31
C ARG A 67 -12.09 -6.69 16.71
N ALA A 68 -12.13 -8.02 16.84
CA ALA A 68 -12.13 -8.71 18.14
C ALA A 68 -10.84 -8.41 18.94
N CYS A 69 -9.69 -8.35 18.27
CA CYS A 69 -8.42 -7.93 18.86
C CYS A 69 -8.51 -6.51 19.43
N CYS A 70 -9.00 -5.54 18.64
CA CYS A 70 -9.12 -4.14 19.07
C CYS A 70 -10.02 -4.02 20.30
N GLN A 71 -11.17 -4.69 20.29
CA GLN A 71 -12.10 -4.70 21.42
C GLN A 71 -11.49 -5.34 22.68
N LYS A 72 -10.87 -6.52 22.54
CA LYS A 72 -10.35 -7.31 23.67
C LYS A 72 -9.09 -6.70 24.28
N TYR A 73 -8.14 -6.27 23.45
CA TYR A 73 -6.79 -5.89 23.90
C TYR A 73 -6.59 -4.39 24.07
N PHE A 74 -7.40 -3.57 23.39
CA PHE A 74 -7.33 -2.11 23.44
C PHE A 74 -8.59 -1.45 23.95
N GLN A 75 -9.71 -2.20 24.11
CA GLN A 75 -11.03 -1.69 24.50
C GLN A 75 -11.54 -0.60 23.54
N LEU A 76 -11.21 -0.72 22.27
CA LEU A 76 -11.55 0.21 21.21
C LEU A 76 -12.33 -0.49 20.10
N GLU A 77 -13.33 0.21 19.56
CA GLU A 77 -13.97 -0.18 18.30
C GLU A 77 -13.16 0.42 17.12
N PRO A 78 -12.58 -0.37 16.23
CA PRO A 78 -11.81 0.18 15.12
C PRO A 78 -12.71 0.77 14.05
N MET A 79 -12.29 1.87 13.43
CA MET A 79 -12.83 2.28 12.13
C MET A 79 -12.33 1.32 11.06
N ILE A 80 -13.24 0.68 10.36
CA ILE A 80 -12.90 -0.24 9.27
C ILE A 80 -13.18 0.47 7.94
N MET A 81 -12.18 0.54 7.07
CA MET A 81 -12.38 1.02 5.69
C MET A 81 -13.32 0.10 4.94
N ARG A 82 -14.48 0.61 4.59
CA ARG A 82 -15.55 -0.10 3.89
C ARG A 82 -16.36 0.87 3.04
N PRO A 83 -17.14 0.41 2.06
CA PRO A 83 -18.05 1.28 1.33
C PRO A 83 -18.95 2.10 2.27
N GLY A 84 -19.07 3.39 1.99
CA GLY A 84 -19.88 4.34 2.78
C GLY A 84 -19.10 5.19 3.77
N ILE A 85 -17.80 4.96 4.01
CA ILE A 85 -16.97 5.92 4.76
C ILE A 85 -16.62 7.12 3.88
N LYS A 86 -16.36 8.26 4.53
CA LYS A 86 -15.88 9.45 3.81
C LYS A 86 -14.44 9.25 3.41
N THR A 87 -14.15 9.31 2.13
CA THR A 87 -12.80 9.16 1.56
C THR A 87 -12.24 10.47 1.01
N GLY A 88 -13.08 11.48 0.80
CA GLY A 88 -12.70 12.69 0.09
C GLY A 88 -12.41 12.45 -1.40
N LEU A 89 -12.71 11.26 -1.92
CA LEU A 89 -12.56 10.89 -3.31
C LEU A 89 -13.94 10.65 -3.95
N GLN A 90 -14.08 11.02 -5.21
CA GLN A 90 -15.14 10.54 -6.07
C GLN A 90 -14.64 9.27 -6.78
N ILE A 91 -15.37 8.17 -6.64
CA ILE A 91 -14.97 6.89 -7.24
C ILE A 91 -15.69 6.72 -8.56
N ALA A 92 -14.98 6.82 -9.68
CA ALA A 92 -15.52 6.68 -11.05
C ALA A 92 -15.46 5.22 -11.54
N TYR A 93 -15.80 4.27 -10.66
CA TYR A 93 -15.93 2.85 -11.00
C TYR A 93 -17.39 2.54 -11.32
N LYS A 94 -17.65 1.53 -12.17
CA LYS A 94 -19.03 1.08 -12.47
C LYS A 94 -19.77 0.65 -11.21
N ASP A 95 -19.10 -0.12 -10.35
CA ASP A 95 -19.52 -0.36 -8.96
C ASP A 95 -18.40 0.10 -8.01
N PRO A 96 -18.57 1.23 -7.31
CA PRO A 96 -17.58 1.75 -6.37
C PRO A 96 -17.21 0.77 -5.23
N LYS A 97 -18.07 -0.21 -4.94
CA LYS A 97 -17.84 -1.19 -3.87
C LYS A 97 -16.81 -2.27 -4.25
N GLU A 98 -16.53 -2.42 -5.54
CA GLU A 98 -15.51 -3.37 -6.03
C GLU A 98 -14.08 -2.88 -5.84
N VAL A 99 -13.87 -1.58 -5.57
CA VAL A 99 -12.51 -1.05 -5.37
C VAL A 99 -11.99 -1.50 -4.00
N GLY A 100 -10.85 -2.17 -4.01
CA GLY A 100 -10.17 -2.61 -2.78
C GLY A 100 -9.86 -1.42 -1.85
N SER A 101 -10.05 -1.64 -0.55
CA SER A 101 -9.83 -0.61 0.48
C SER A 101 -8.36 -0.16 0.56
N ASP A 102 -7.41 -1.00 0.16
CA ASP A 102 -6.00 -0.70 0.02
C ASP A 102 -5.75 0.35 -1.06
N ARG A 103 -6.31 0.15 -2.27
CA ARG A 103 -6.20 1.11 -3.37
C ARG A 103 -6.83 2.47 -3.04
N ILE A 104 -7.94 2.45 -2.31
CA ILE A 104 -8.59 3.69 -1.83
C ILE A 104 -7.71 4.39 -0.80
N ALA A 105 -7.12 3.64 0.15
CA ALA A 105 -6.22 4.22 1.14
C ALA A 105 -4.98 4.85 0.48
N ASP A 106 -4.36 4.17 -0.48
CA ASP A 106 -3.22 4.72 -1.23
C ASP A 106 -3.60 6.00 -1.98
N ALA A 107 -4.75 6.01 -2.66
CA ALA A 107 -5.25 7.20 -3.36
C ALA A 107 -5.52 8.37 -2.38
N MET A 108 -6.09 8.09 -1.20
CA MET A 108 -6.28 9.11 -0.15
C MET A 108 -4.96 9.65 0.35
N GLY A 109 -3.97 8.78 0.60
CA GLY A 109 -2.62 9.17 0.99
C GLY A 109 -1.94 10.05 -0.06
N ALA A 110 -2.01 9.64 -1.33
CA ALA A 110 -1.43 10.39 -2.43
C ALA A 110 -2.08 11.78 -2.60
N THR A 111 -3.42 11.87 -2.57
CA THR A 111 -4.13 13.15 -2.67
C THR A 111 -3.93 14.06 -1.46
N LYS A 112 -3.58 13.50 -0.29
CA LYS A 112 -3.21 14.27 0.91
C LYS A 112 -1.83 14.87 0.78
N LEU A 113 -0.86 14.09 0.28
CA LEU A 113 0.54 14.54 0.11
C LEU A 113 0.71 15.50 -1.08
N TYR A 114 -0.05 15.28 -2.14
CA TYR A 114 0.05 16.04 -3.39
C TYR A 114 -1.31 16.62 -3.76
N PRO A 115 -1.79 17.64 -3.02
CA PRO A 115 -3.08 18.25 -3.30
C PRO A 115 -3.07 18.95 -4.66
N ASP A 116 -4.25 18.97 -5.29
CA ASP A 116 -4.52 19.69 -6.55
C ASP A 116 -3.59 19.25 -7.72
N ARG A 117 -3.15 17.97 -7.71
CA ARG A 117 -2.31 17.37 -8.76
C ARG A 117 -2.96 16.10 -9.33
N ASN A 118 -2.77 15.89 -10.62
CA ASN A 118 -3.03 14.60 -11.24
C ASN A 118 -2.02 13.58 -10.73
N LEU A 119 -2.47 12.36 -10.39
CA LEU A 119 -1.65 11.36 -9.73
C LEU A 119 -1.76 10.01 -10.42
N ILE A 120 -0.63 9.32 -10.55
CA ILE A 120 -0.57 7.88 -10.82
C ILE A 120 0.09 7.22 -9.61
N VAL A 121 -0.64 6.32 -8.95
CA VAL A 121 -0.13 5.58 -7.79
C VAL A 121 0.22 4.17 -8.21
N VAL A 122 1.48 3.76 -7.99
CA VAL A 122 2.00 2.42 -8.27
C VAL A 122 2.31 1.73 -6.96
N ASP A 123 1.49 0.74 -6.57
CA ASP A 123 1.76 -0.09 -5.38
C ASP A 123 2.40 -1.42 -5.79
N PHE A 124 3.62 -1.66 -5.30
CA PHE A 124 4.36 -2.92 -5.45
C PHE A 124 4.13 -3.83 -4.24
N GLY A 125 2.91 -4.30 -4.08
CA GLY A 125 2.48 -5.23 -3.04
C GLY A 125 2.49 -6.70 -3.47
N THR A 126 1.55 -7.49 -2.91
CA THR A 126 1.29 -8.88 -3.35
C THR A 126 0.84 -8.91 -4.81
N ALA A 127 -0.05 -8.02 -5.19
CA ALA A 127 -0.30 -7.60 -6.56
C ALA A 127 0.43 -6.28 -6.80
N THR A 128 0.85 -6.01 -8.04
CA THR A 128 1.24 -4.66 -8.45
C THR A 128 0.01 -3.96 -9.00
N THR A 129 -0.33 -2.80 -8.44
CA THR A 129 -1.45 -1.98 -8.94
C THR A 129 -0.95 -0.64 -9.48
N VAL A 130 -1.63 -0.13 -10.51
CA VAL A 130 -1.40 1.22 -11.06
C VAL A 130 -2.75 1.91 -11.10
N CYS A 131 -2.92 3.00 -10.37
CA CYS A 131 -4.19 3.71 -10.22
C CYS A 131 -4.03 5.17 -10.64
N ALA A 132 -5.05 5.70 -11.35
CA ALA A 132 -5.10 7.09 -11.80
C ALA A 132 -6.11 7.89 -10.98
N ILE A 133 -5.70 9.07 -10.50
CA ILE A 133 -6.53 9.99 -9.72
C ILE A 133 -6.36 11.40 -10.29
N THR A 134 -7.47 12.09 -10.57
CA THR A 134 -7.40 13.46 -11.06
C THR A 134 -7.16 14.47 -9.92
N LYS A 135 -6.72 15.68 -10.26
CA LYS A 135 -6.55 16.80 -9.33
C LYS A 135 -7.84 17.19 -8.62
N GLU A 136 -9.00 16.91 -9.22
CA GLU A 136 -10.33 17.08 -8.60
C GLU A 136 -10.69 15.91 -7.66
N ARG A 137 -9.72 15.03 -7.34
CA ARG A 137 -9.89 13.86 -6.47
C ARG A 137 -10.85 12.81 -7.03
N VAL A 138 -10.89 12.63 -8.35
CA VAL A 138 -11.64 11.53 -8.97
C VAL A 138 -10.72 10.34 -9.14
N PHE A 139 -11.02 9.24 -8.46
CA PHE A 139 -10.38 7.96 -8.66
C PHE A 139 -10.94 7.32 -9.95
N LEU A 140 -10.18 7.38 -11.03
CA LEU A 140 -10.59 6.93 -12.36
C LEU A 140 -10.59 5.41 -12.51
N GLY A 141 -9.74 4.72 -11.75
CA GLY A 141 -9.54 3.29 -11.87
C GLY A 141 -8.08 2.94 -12.02
N GLY A 142 -7.79 1.82 -12.71
CA GLY A 142 -6.41 1.41 -12.93
C GLY A 142 -6.26 -0.07 -13.25
N ASN A 143 -5.04 -0.58 -13.08
CA ASN A 143 -4.63 -1.93 -13.46
C ASN A 143 -4.25 -2.75 -12.23
N ILE A 144 -4.42 -4.07 -12.31
CA ILE A 144 -4.00 -5.02 -11.28
C ILE A 144 -3.20 -6.12 -11.99
N MET A 145 -1.96 -6.34 -11.56
CA MET A 145 -1.04 -7.30 -12.15
C MET A 145 -0.42 -8.19 -11.05
N PRO A 146 0.13 -9.35 -11.42
CA PRO A 146 0.91 -10.14 -10.47
C PRO A 146 2.07 -9.33 -9.91
N GLY A 147 2.20 -9.27 -8.58
CA GLY A 147 3.36 -8.65 -7.94
C GLY A 147 4.63 -9.47 -8.16
N VAL A 148 5.80 -8.85 -7.94
CA VAL A 148 7.11 -9.45 -8.23
C VAL A 148 7.28 -10.80 -7.52
N ARG A 149 6.89 -10.88 -6.23
CA ARG A 149 6.98 -12.12 -5.45
C ARG A 149 6.03 -13.19 -5.99
N LEU A 150 4.79 -12.83 -6.27
CA LEU A 150 3.80 -13.77 -6.81
C LEU A 150 4.25 -14.34 -8.17
N ALA A 151 4.83 -13.50 -9.02
CA ALA A 151 5.40 -13.94 -10.30
C ALA A 151 6.55 -14.95 -10.09
N MET A 152 7.46 -14.68 -9.15
CA MET A 152 8.55 -15.58 -8.78
C MET A 152 8.01 -16.93 -8.25
N GLU A 153 7.09 -16.89 -7.29
CA GLU A 153 6.47 -18.09 -6.72
C GLU A 153 5.73 -18.93 -7.78
N THR A 154 5.11 -18.25 -8.75
CA THR A 154 4.46 -18.95 -9.88
C THR A 154 5.46 -19.68 -10.75
N LEU A 155 6.62 -19.09 -11.05
CA LEU A 155 7.68 -19.76 -11.81
C LEU A 155 8.20 -20.98 -11.05
N GLU A 156 8.45 -20.85 -9.75
CA GLU A 156 8.92 -21.95 -8.89
C GLU A 156 7.90 -23.10 -8.82
N GLN A 157 6.63 -22.79 -8.54
CA GLN A 157 5.60 -23.81 -8.28
C GLN A 157 5.03 -24.46 -9.55
N ARG A 158 5.05 -23.76 -10.69
CA ARG A 158 4.42 -24.23 -11.95
C ARG A 158 5.41 -24.74 -12.98
N THR A 159 6.70 -24.80 -12.65
CA THR A 159 7.72 -25.37 -13.54
C THR A 159 8.52 -26.45 -12.84
N ALA A 160 9.00 -27.44 -13.61
CA ALA A 160 9.68 -28.60 -13.05
C ALA A 160 11.11 -28.34 -12.55
N LYS A 161 11.75 -27.23 -12.98
CA LYS A 161 13.20 -27.03 -12.80
C LYS A 161 13.61 -25.61 -12.41
N LEU A 162 12.67 -24.66 -12.32
CA LEU A 162 13.03 -23.29 -11.96
C LEU A 162 13.07 -23.15 -10.43
N PRO A 163 14.22 -22.72 -9.86
CA PRO A 163 14.34 -22.55 -8.42
C PRO A 163 13.74 -21.21 -7.97
N SER A 164 13.46 -21.11 -6.67
CA SER A 164 13.24 -19.83 -6.02
C SER A 164 14.51 -18.97 -6.11
N VAL A 165 14.33 -17.68 -6.34
CA VAL A 165 15.44 -16.73 -6.48
C VAL A 165 15.26 -15.52 -5.59
N GLU A 166 16.38 -14.91 -5.17
CA GLU A 166 16.35 -13.60 -4.54
C GLU A 166 15.90 -12.54 -5.56
N ILE A 167 14.90 -11.73 -5.18
CA ILE A 167 14.43 -10.61 -5.98
C ILE A 167 15.31 -9.40 -5.68
N LYS A 168 16.06 -8.93 -6.68
CA LYS A 168 17.00 -7.81 -6.54
C LYS A 168 17.08 -6.97 -7.81
N PRO A 169 17.58 -5.71 -7.71
CA PRO A 169 17.81 -4.86 -8.88
C PRO A 169 18.84 -5.50 -9.83
N MET A 170 18.56 -5.44 -11.14
CA MET A 170 19.42 -5.98 -12.18
C MET A 170 19.97 -4.88 -13.08
N ARG A 171 21.27 -4.96 -13.41
CA ARG A 171 21.90 -4.03 -14.36
C ARG A 171 21.85 -4.54 -15.80
N SER A 172 21.92 -5.85 -15.98
CA SER A 172 21.87 -6.50 -17.30
C SER A 172 20.46 -6.94 -17.61
N ALA A 173 20.03 -6.78 -18.84
CA ALA A 173 18.79 -7.35 -19.34
C ALA A 173 18.91 -8.83 -19.70
N ILE A 174 20.15 -9.36 -19.79
CA ILE A 174 20.45 -10.73 -20.18
C ILE A 174 21.10 -11.45 -18.99
N GLY A 175 20.47 -12.52 -18.49
CA GLY A 175 21.04 -13.46 -17.55
C GLY A 175 21.86 -14.53 -18.27
N LYS A 176 22.97 -14.95 -17.68
CA LYS A 176 23.86 -16.01 -18.22
C LYS A 176 23.72 -17.35 -17.49
N THR A 177 22.88 -17.39 -16.46
CA THR A 177 22.47 -18.59 -15.73
C THR A 177 20.96 -18.61 -15.59
N THR A 178 20.36 -19.76 -15.25
CA THR A 178 18.91 -19.85 -14.99
C THR A 178 18.47 -18.88 -13.90
N ILE A 179 19.23 -18.76 -12.80
CA ILE A 179 18.95 -17.83 -11.71
C ILE A 179 18.96 -16.40 -12.22
N GLU A 180 20.03 -15.97 -12.90
CA GLU A 180 20.12 -14.63 -13.46
C GLU A 180 19.01 -14.34 -14.49
N SER A 181 18.66 -15.33 -15.31
CA SER A 181 17.58 -15.17 -16.31
C SER A 181 16.22 -14.95 -15.64
N ILE A 182 15.91 -15.66 -14.54
CA ILE A 182 14.70 -15.43 -13.75
C ILE A 182 14.76 -14.02 -13.12
N GLN A 183 15.88 -13.65 -12.50
CA GLN A 183 16.05 -12.33 -11.87
C GLN A 183 15.90 -11.18 -12.87
N CYS A 184 16.56 -11.28 -14.03
CA CYS A 184 16.41 -10.29 -15.12
C CYS A 184 14.98 -10.21 -15.62
N GLY A 185 14.33 -11.35 -15.85
CA GLY A 185 12.95 -11.43 -16.28
C GLY A 185 11.99 -10.75 -15.30
N LEU A 186 12.08 -11.08 -14.02
CA LEU A 186 11.25 -10.49 -12.97
C LEU A 186 11.47 -8.97 -12.84
N TYR A 187 12.72 -8.52 -12.87
CA TYR A 187 13.05 -7.11 -12.72
C TYR A 187 12.59 -6.29 -13.94
N TRP A 188 13.07 -6.65 -15.12
CA TRP A 188 12.82 -5.86 -16.33
C TRP A 188 11.38 -5.95 -16.84
N SER A 189 10.68 -7.06 -16.59
CA SER A 189 9.23 -7.13 -16.90
C SER A 189 8.43 -6.14 -16.05
N ASN A 190 8.73 -6.01 -14.75
CA ASN A 190 8.06 -5.02 -13.90
C ASN A 190 8.40 -3.58 -14.33
N VAL A 191 9.66 -3.29 -14.65
CA VAL A 191 10.08 -1.98 -15.18
C VAL A 191 9.32 -1.65 -16.46
N GLY A 192 9.31 -2.57 -17.44
CA GLY A 192 8.62 -2.38 -18.72
C GLY A 192 7.12 -2.22 -18.57
N MET A 193 6.50 -3.05 -17.74
CA MET A 193 5.06 -3.02 -17.46
C MET A 193 4.64 -1.67 -16.85
N VAL A 194 5.33 -1.22 -15.82
CA VAL A 194 4.99 0.06 -15.16
C VAL A 194 5.23 1.22 -16.11
N ARG A 195 6.36 1.25 -16.81
CA ARG A 195 6.66 2.31 -17.80
C ARG A 195 5.56 2.43 -18.83
N GLU A 196 5.17 1.32 -19.45
CA GLU A 196 4.13 1.31 -20.50
C GLU A 196 2.78 1.77 -19.94
N LEU A 197 2.38 1.29 -18.75
CA LEU A 197 1.09 1.68 -18.16
C LEU A 197 1.07 3.15 -17.75
N VAL A 198 2.14 3.66 -17.16
CA VAL A 198 2.25 5.11 -16.85
C VAL A 198 2.14 5.94 -18.11
N THR A 199 2.88 5.58 -19.19
CA THR A 199 2.81 6.29 -20.47
C THR A 199 1.39 6.28 -21.02
N ARG A 200 0.74 5.11 -21.12
CA ARG A 200 -0.62 5.03 -21.67
C ARG A 200 -1.66 5.76 -20.86
N ILE A 201 -1.60 5.66 -19.52
CA ILE A 201 -2.52 6.40 -18.64
C ILE A 201 -2.32 7.90 -18.82
N THR A 202 -1.07 8.37 -18.91
CA THR A 202 -0.78 9.79 -19.11
C THR A 202 -1.34 10.27 -20.45
N GLU A 203 -1.12 9.52 -21.53
CA GLU A 203 -1.64 9.85 -22.86
C GLU A 203 -3.18 9.83 -22.93
N GLU A 204 -3.82 8.87 -22.25
CA GLU A 204 -5.27 8.66 -22.31
C GLU A 204 -6.05 9.69 -21.47
N VAL A 205 -5.55 10.01 -20.26
CA VAL A 205 -6.35 10.78 -19.29
C VAL A 205 -5.68 12.03 -18.74
N PHE A 206 -4.37 12.23 -18.97
CA PHE A 206 -3.61 13.37 -18.43
C PHE A 206 -2.79 14.11 -19.51
N ALA A 207 -3.24 14.07 -20.78
CA ALA A 207 -2.51 14.66 -21.90
C ALA A 207 -2.24 16.17 -21.74
N ASP A 208 -3.09 16.90 -21.02
CA ASP A 208 -2.98 18.35 -20.83
C ASP A 208 -2.06 18.74 -19.66
N GLU A 209 -1.84 17.85 -18.68
CA GLU A 209 -1.05 18.12 -17.48
C GLU A 209 -0.44 16.84 -16.95
N GLU A 210 0.87 16.71 -16.97
CA GLU A 210 1.59 15.51 -16.51
C GLU A 210 1.26 15.18 -15.05
N PRO A 211 0.93 13.91 -14.75
CA PRO A 211 0.66 13.46 -13.39
C PRO A 211 1.96 13.32 -12.60
N ILE A 212 1.87 13.45 -11.29
CA ILE A 212 2.92 12.97 -10.38
C ILE A 212 2.78 11.45 -10.24
N VAL A 213 3.86 10.72 -10.47
CA VAL A 213 3.91 9.27 -10.30
C VAL A 213 4.47 8.93 -8.91
N VAL A 214 3.63 8.34 -8.06
CA VAL A 214 3.98 7.97 -6.69
C VAL A 214 4.07 6.47 -6.57
N ALA A 215 5.23 5.95 -6.16
CA ALA A 215 5.42 4.53 -5.88
C ALA A 215 5.28 4.24 -4.38
N THR A 216 4.67 3.10 -4.07
CA THR A 216 4.52 2.55 -2.72
C THR A 216 4.66 1.04 -2.72
N GLY A 217 4.48 0.41 -1.56
CA GLY A 217 4.57 -1.05 -1.41
C GLY A 217 5.98 -1.56 -1.10
N GLY A 218 6.01 -2.81 -0.66
CA GLY A 218 7.23 -3.42 -0.12
C GLY A 218 8.39 -3.57 -1.10
N PHE A 219 8.10 -3.63 -2.41
CA PHE A 219 9.11 -3.79 -3.46
C PHE A 219 9.42 -2.49 -4.21
N ALA A 220 8.78 -1.36 -3.93
CA ALA A 220 9.03 -0.10 -4.62
C ALA A 220 10.52 0.32 -4.61
N HIS A 221 11.22 0.05 -3.50
CA HIS A 221 12.62 0.37 -3.32
C HIS A 221 13.55 -0.29 -4.36
N LEU A 222 13.16 -1.43 -4.93
CA LEU A 222 13.96 -2.14 -5.95
C LEU A 222 14.08 -1.34 -7.25
N PHE A 223 13.06 -0.54 -7.57
CA PHE A 223 12.93 0.16 -8.86
C PHE A 223 13.31 1.64 -8.79
N ARG A 224 13.81 2.14 -7.66
CA ARG A 224 14.19 3.57 -7.48
C ARG A 224 15.16 4.10 -8.55
N ARG A 225 16.01 3.24 -9.11
CA ARG A 225 17.04 3.63 -10.09
C ARG A 225 16.51 3.83 -11.50
N GLU A 226 15.29 3.38 -11.77
CA GLU A 226 14.75 3.30 -13.13
C GLU A 226 14.05 4.60 -13.60
N VAL A 227 14.03 5.62 -12.73
CA VAL A 227 13.37 6.91 -13.02
C VAL A 227 11.93 6.72 -13.53
N LEU A 228 11.20 5.83 -12.87
CA LEU A 228 9.79 5.51 -13.18
C LEU A 228 8.81 6.32 -12.34
N PHE A 229 9.30 6.93 -11.26
CA PHE A 229 8.49 7.59 -10.24
C PHE A 229 9.10 8.93 -9.88
N ASP A 230 8.26 9.90 -9.61
CA ASP A 230 8.68 11.17 -9.02
C ASP A 230 8.99 11.00 -7.53
N HIS A 231 8.15 10.19 -6.85
CA HIS A 231 8.28 9.96 -5.42
C HIS A 231 8.10 8.48 -5.04
N VAL A 232 8.80 8.05 -4.00
CA VAL A 232 8.59 6.74 -3.37
C VAL A 232 8.18 6.96 -1.93
N VAL A 233 6.93 6.63 -1.60
CA VAL A 233 6.32 6.83 -0.28
C VAL A 233 5.93 5.46 0.30
N PRO A 234 6.81 4.83 1.11
CA PRO A 234 6.58 3.48 1.63
C PRO A 234 5.32 3.34 2.49
N ASP A 235 4.94 4.42 3.17
CA ASP A 235 3.87 4.45 4.17
C ASP A 235 2.57 5.06 3.64
N LEU A 236 2.42 5.15 2.32
CA LEU A 236 1.30 5.82 1.66
C LEU A 236 -0.06 5.33 2.15
N ILE A 237 -0.22 4.01 2.28
CA ILE A 237 -1.46 3.39 2.79
C ILE A 237 -1.78 3.81 4.23
N LEU A 238 -0.75 3.98 5.09
CA LEU A 238 -0.92 4.41 6.48
C LEU A 238 -1.35 5.87 6.55
N ILE A 239 -0.76 6.71 5.70
CA ILE A 239 -1.15 8.14 5.55
C ILE A 239 -2.60 8.23 5.11
N GLY A 240 -3.01 7.43 4.13
CA GLY A 240 -4.39 7.39 3.66
C GLY A 240 -5.37 6.89 4.71
N LEU A 241 -4.98 5.90 5.51
CA LEU A 241 -5.82 5.40 6.60
C LEU A 241 -5.97 6.45 7.73
N LEU A 242 -4.92 7.20 8.02
CA LEU A 242 -4.97 8.33 8.96
C LEU A 242 -5.90 9.44 8.44
N GLU A 243 -5.82 9.76 7.15
CA GLU A 243 -6.74 10.73 6.53
C GLU A 243 -8.20 10.24 6.57
N ALA A 244 -8.43 8.94 6.39
CA ALA A 244 -9.76 8.35 6.56
C ALA A 244 -10.28 8.53 7.99
N LEU A 245 -9.47 8.32 9.01
CA LEU A 245 -9.83 8.58 10.41
C LEU A 245 -10.22 10.04 10.62
N ARG A 246 -9.45 10.97 10.06
CA ARG A 246 -9.71 12.41 10.15
C ARG A 246 -11.04 12.80 9.49
N LEU A 247 -11.26 12.39 8.25
CA LEU A 247 -12.47 12.73 7.50
C LEU A 247 -13.75 12.16 8.12
N ASN A 248 -13.64 11.10 8.91
CA ASN A 248 -14.77 10.46 9.59
C ASN A 248 -14.90 10.88 11.06
N GLY A 249 -14.13 11.89 11.53
CA GLY A 249 -14.28 12.50 12.86
C GLY A 249 -13.73 11.64 14.01
N TYR A 250 -12.82 10.73 13.75
CA TYR A 250 -12.16 9.92 14.77
C TYR A 250 -10.94 10.62 15.40
N VAL A 251 -10.34 11.54 14.68
CA VAL A 251 -9.21 12.37 15.14
C VAL A 251 -9.43 13.81 14.74
N ASP A 252 -9.09 14.73 15.66
CA ASP A 252 -9.23 16.17 15.45
C ASP A 252 -7.94 16.76 14.83
N GLY A 253 -8.10 17.82 14.03
CA GLY A 253 -7.03 18.68 13.53
C GLY A 253 -6.55 18.36 12.11
N ASP A 254 -6.03 19.41 11.45
CA ASP A 254 -5.20 19.27 10.25
C ASP A 254 -3.88 18.64 10.67
N LEU A 255 -3.70 17.38 10.27
CA LEU A 255 -2.43 16.71 10.36
C LEU A 255 -1.50 17.40 9.36
N CYS A 256 -0.78 18.42 9.85
CA CYS A 256 0.21 19.11 9.06
C CYS A 256 1.28 18.07 8.68
N ALA A 257 1.30 17.67 7.42
CA ALA A 257 2.49 17.04 6.86
C ALA A 257 3.58 18.10 6.95
N LYS A 258 4.46 18.01 7.94
CA LYS A 258 5.78 18.64 7.82
C LYS A 258 6.38 18.06 6.55
N GLU A 259 6.92 18.94 5.72
CA GLU A 259 7.67 18.59 4.53
C GLU A 259 8.54 17.37 4.85
N LEU A 260 8.13 16.22 4.31
CA LEU A 260 8.99 15.06 4.29
C LEU A 260 10.13 15.43 3.35
N ASP A 261 11.28 15.78 3.91
CA ASP A 261 12.53 15.83 3.16
C ASP A 261 12.75 14.44 2.56
N ILE A 262 12.31 14.30 1.31
CA ILE A 262 12.47 13.10 0.51
C ILE A 262 13.88 13.17 -0.07
N VAL A 263 14.83 12.51 0.59
CA VAL A 263 16.14 12.19 0.05
C VAL A 263 16.10 10.83 -0.63
#